data_495440daaa7fafcccdfe90d75ea41908
#
_entry.id   495440daaa7fafcccdfe90d75ea41908
#
_cell.length_a   1.000
_cell.length_b   1.000
_cell.length_c   1.000
_cell.angle_alpha   90.00
_cell.angle_beta   90.00
_cell.angle_gamma   90.00
#
_symmetry.space_group_name_H-M   'P 1'
#
loop_
_entity.id
_entity.type
_entity.pdbx_description
1 polymer ?
#
loop_
_entity_poly.entity_id
_entity_poly.type
_entity_poly.pdbx_seq_one_letter_code
_entity_poly.pdbx_strand_id
1 'polypeptide(L)'
;MRHSQPLASKLKERLPFFYGWVVVAASGTAVFARMAPNITTLTIFIIPLSEEFGWSRTLISGSVSAGALAALALSPAVGWCIDRFGARPVLVISVLILGMAMTSMAWATVPLTFYIAFASARVVFHTSAPIGASTVSARWFITKRGRAIGVIFFWGAIGGLVFTMLSAQMIDHFGMKAAWI
;
A
#
# COMPACT_ATOMS: atom_id res chain seq x y z
N MET A 1 -25.63 15.65 -3.69
CA MET A 1 -26.38 14.41 -3.87
C MET A 1 -26.03 13.44 -2.73
N ARG A 2 -26.97 13.21 -1.81
CA ARG A 2 -26.81 12.26 -0.69
C ARG A 2 -27.08 10.85 -1.22
N HIS A 3 -26.08 10.12 -1.61
CA HIS A 3 -26.22 8.67 -1.72
C HIS A 3 -26.22 8.08 -0.31
N SER A 4 -27.42 7.80 0.16
CA SER A 4 -27.66 6.99 1.36
C SER A 4 -26.97 5.65 1.21
N GLN A 5 -25.96 5.40 2.02
CA GLN A 5 -25.32 4.08 2.10
C GLN A 5 -26.05 3.25 3.14
N PRO A 6 -26.94 2.32 2.73
CA PRO A 6 -27.84 1.63 3.66
C PRO A 6 -27.11 0.73 4.67
N LEU A 7 -25.89 0.26 4.33
CA LEU A 7 -25.07 -0.53 5.24
C LEU A 7 -24.39 0.32 6.32
N ALA A 8 -23.96 1.53 5.99
CA ALA A 8 -23.32 2.43 6.95
C ALA A 8 -24.28 2.95 8.00
N SER A 9 -25.57 3.18 7.66
CA SER A 9 -26.59 3.58 8.62
C SER A 9 -26.92 2.46 9.60
N LYS A 10 -27.08 1.22 9.13
CA LYS A 10 -27.36 0.05 9.99
C LYS A 10 -26.19 -0.30 10.92
N LEU A 11 -24.96 -0.12 10.49
CA LEU A 11 -23.78 -0.32 11.32
C LEU A 11 -23.61 0.78 12.37
N LYS A 12 -24.00 2.02 12.06
CA LYS A 12 -23.94 3.15 12.97
C LYS A 12 -24.87 2.99 14.18
N GLU A 13 -26.03 2.34 14.00
CA GLU A 13 -27.00 2.10 15.07
C GLU A 13 -26.63 0.94 16.01
N ARG A 14 -25.75 0.03 15.56
CA ARG A 14 -25.37 -1.17 16.32
C ARG A 14 -24.05 -1.06 17.09
N LEU A 15 -23.24 -0.03 16.83
CA LEU A 15 -21.93 0.09 17.46
C LEU A 15 -21.99 1.03 18.69
N PRO A 16 -21.49 0.60 19.86
CA PRO A 16 -21.47 1.41 21.09
C PRO A 16 -20.41 2.52 21.04
N PHE A 17 -19.66 2.66 19.93
CA PHE A 17 -18.60 3.65 19.76
C PHE A 17 -18.71 4.37 18.40
N PHE A 18 -18.06 5.51 18.30
CA PHE A 18 -18.10 6.36 17.10
C PHE A 18 -17.59 5.63 15.86
N TYR A 19 -18.46 5.46 14.85
CA TYR A 19 -18.18 4.74 13.60
C TYR A 19 -16.90 5.23 12.86
N GLY A 20 -16.48 6.47 13.10
CA GLY A 20 -15.23 7.01 12.57
C GLY A 20 -14.00 6.15 12.92
N TRP A 21 -13.99 5.47 14.07
CA TRP A 21 -12.88 4.57 14.43
C TRP A 21 -12.82 3.29 13.60
N VAL A 22 -13.98 2.78 13.14
CA VAL A 22 -14.03 1.66 12.17
C VAL A 22 -13.40 2.09 10.86
N VAL A 23 -13.67 3.31 10.44
CA VAL A 23 -13.10 3.89 9.21
C VAL A 23 -11.59 4.09 9.37
N VAL A 24 -11.11 4.52 10.54
CA VAL A 24 -9.68 4.62 10.85
C VAL A 24 -9.02 3.24 10.81
N ALA A 25 -9.63 2.21 11.40
CA ALA A 25 -9.10 0.86 11.36
C ALA A 25 -9.00 0.33 9.91
N ALA A 26 -10.05 0.47 9.11
CA ALA A 26 -10.05 0.06 7.71
C ALA A 26 -9.00 0.82 6.87
N SER A 27 -8.86 2.13 7.11
CA SER A 27 -7.82 2.92 6.46
C SER A 27 -6.41 2.54 6.93
N GLY A 28 -6.27 2.21 8.22
CA GLY A 28 -5.03 1.70 8.82
C GLY A 28 -4.60 0.39 8.19
N THR A 29 -5.54 -0.53 7.94
CA THR A 29 -5.25 -1.80 7.25
C THR A 29 -4.73 -1.57 5.83
N ALA A 30 -5.30 -0.63 5.09
CA ALA A 30 -4.79 -0.26 3.76
C ALA A 30 -3.38 0.34 3.82
N VAL A 31 -3.11 1.18 4.83
CA VAL A 31 -1.78 1.76 5.07
C VAL A 31 -0.78 0.71 5.58
N PHE A 32 -1.21 -0.29 6.32
CA PHE A 32 -0.42 -1.45 6.70
C PHE A 32 0.00 -2.26 5.46
N ALA A 33 -0.98 -2.66 4.63
CA ALA A 33 -0.73 -3.48 3.44
C ALA A 33 0.22 -2.78 2.43
N ARG A 34 0.13 -1.45 2.28
CA ARG A 34 1.02 -0.71 1.38
C ARG A 34 2.50 -0.80 1.75
N MET A 35 2.84 -1.22 2.97
CA MET A 35 4.23 -1.31 3.42
C MET A 35 4.99 -2.49 2.79
N ALA A 36 4.30 -3.44 2.14
CA ALA A 36 4.96 -4.55 1.44
C ALA A 36 6.03 -4.09 0.43
N PRO A 37 5.79 -3.14 -0.51
CA PRO A 37 6.82 -2.64 -1.45
C PRO A 37 7.70 -1.53 -0.85
N ASN A 38 7.97 -1.55 0.44
CA ASN A 38 8.83 -0.55 1.07
C ASN A 38 10.30 -0.76 0.67
N ILE A 39 11.10 0.32 0.72
CA ILE A 39 12.54 0.26 0.42
C ILE A 39 13.26 -0.70 1.36
N THR A 40 12.92 -0.71 2.64
CA THR A 40 13.47 -1.64 3.65
C THR A 40 13.21 -3.10 3.29
N THR A 41 12.01 -3.42 2.82
CA THR A 41 11.68 -4.75 2.34
C THR A 41 12.49 -5.09 1.09
N LEU A 42 12.57 -4.18 0.11
CA LEU A 42 13.34 -4.41 -1.11
C LEU A 42 14.83 -4.64 -0.83
N THR A 43 15.40 -3.98 0.18
CA THR A 43 16.83 -4.14 0.53
C THR A 43 17.16 -5.60 0.86
N ILE A 44 16.25 -6.33 1.49
CA ILE A 44 16.42 -7.76 1.80
C ILE A 44 16.46 -8.60 0.51
N PHE A 45 15.72 -8.21 -0.52
CA PHE A 45 15.66 -8.91 -1.80
C PHE A 45 16.83 -8.59 -2.75
N ILE A 46 17.65 -7.56 -2.50
CA ILE A 46 18.75 -7.18 -3.40
C ILE A 46 19.74 -8.31 -3.58
N ILE A 47 20.14 -8.97 -2.49
CA ILE A 47 21.12 -10.07 -2.54
C ILE A 47 20.53 -11.27 -3.26
N PRO A 48 19.37 -11.83 -2.87
CA PRO A 48 18.76 -12.95 -3.58
C PRO A 48 18.50 -12.68 -5.07
N LEU A 49 18.03 -11.49 -5.43
CA LEU A 49 17.80 -11.11 -6.83
C LEU A 49 19.11 -11.03 -7.63
N SER A 50 20.17 -10.52 -7.01
CA SER A 50 21.50 -10.46 -7.65
C SER A 50 22.09 -11.85 -7.85
N GLU A 51 21.90 -12.77 -6.92
CA GLU A 51 22.42 -14.14 -6.99
C GLU A 51 21.61 -15.02 -7.95
N GLU A 52 20.27 -14.93 -7.94
CA GLU A 52 19.41 -15.79 -8.77
C GLU A 52 19.37 -15.33 -10.23
N PHE A 53 19.30 -14.01 -10.49
CA PHE A 53 19.14 -13.46 -11.84
C PHE A 53 20.39 -12.75 -12.39
N GLY A 54 21.45 -12.60 -11.61
CA GLY A 54 22.65 -11.87 -12.02
C GLY A 54 22.43 -10.36 -12.19
N TRP A 55 21.35 -9.81 -11.64
CA TRP A 55 21.01 -8.39 -11.79
C TRP A 55 21.93 -7.51 -10.95
N SER A 56 22.39 -6.40 -11.53
CA SER A 56 23.21 -5.46 -10.77
C SER A 56 22.37 -4.77 -9.69
N ARG A 57 23.01 -4.44 -8.57
CA ARG A 57 22.36 -3.68 -7.48
C ARG A 57 21.81 -2.33 -7.97
N THR A 58 22.49 -1.70 -8.92
CA THR A 58 22.05 -0.46 -9.55
C THR A 58 20.75 -0.64 -10.33
N LEU A 59 20.59 -1.76 -11.05
CA LEU A 59 19.37 -2.10 -11.76
C LEU A 59 18.21 -2.26 -10.77
N ILE A 60 18.41 -3.02 -9.70
CA ILE A 60 17.37 -3.26 -8.69
C ILE A 60 16.98 -1.94 -8.00
N SER A 61 17.97 -1.14 -7.57
CA SER A 61 17.72 0.17 -6.95
C SER A 61 17.08 1.18 -7.91
N GLY A 62 17.37 1.09 -9.21
CA GLY A 62 16.77 1.90 -10.25
C GLY A 62 15.26 1.74 -10.33
N SER A 63 14.72 0.56 -9.99
CA SER A 63 13.28 0.32 -9.93
C SER A 63 12.57 1.19 -8.88
N VAL A 64 13.26 1.52 -7.78
CA VAL A 64 12.74 2.43 -6.73
C VAL A 64 12.57 3.84 -7.29
N SER A 65 13.58 4.33 -8.01
CA SER A 65 13.55 5.65 -8.63
C SER A 65 12.51 5.73 -9.75
N ALA A 66 12.43 4.71 -10.61
CA ALA A 66 11.41 4.60 -11.65
C ALA A 66 10.00 4.58 -11.04
N GLY A 67 9.79 3.82 -9.97
CA GLY A 67 8.51 3.78 -9.26
C GLY A 67 8.14 5.11 -8.60
N ALA A 68 9.13 5.85 -8.07
CA ALA A 68 8.89 7.18 -7.50
C ALA A 68 8.51 8.21 -8.58
N LEU A 69 9.18 8.17 -9.74
CA LEU A 69 8.84 9.03 -10.88
C LEU A 69 7.45 8.71 -11.44
N ALA A 70 7.11 7.42 -11.57
CA ALA A 70 5.77 7.00 -11.97
C ALA A 70 4.71 7.47 -10.98
N ALA A 71 4.97 7.39 -9.67
CA ALA A 71 4.08 7.88 -8.63
C ALA A 71 3.88 9.39 -8.71
N LEU A 72 4.96 10.14 -8.95
CA LEU A 72 4.89 11.60 -9.12
C LEU A 72 3.99 11.96 -10.32
N ALA A 73 4.21 11.31 -11.47
CA ALA A 73 3.43 11.57 -12.70
C ALA A 73 1.95 11.20 -12.54
N LEU A 74 1.64 10.11 -11.83
CA LEU A 74 0.27 9.61 -11.66
C LEU A 74 -0.47 10.21 -10.46
N SER A 75 0.24 10.89 -9.55
CA SER A 75 -0.35 11.47 -8.34
C SER A 75 -1.55 12.40 -8.60
N PRO A 76 -1.52 13.31 -9.58
CA PRO A 76 -2.66 14.17 -9.88
C PRO A 76 -3.89 13.38 -10.37
N ALA A 77 -3.66 12.36 -11.21
CA ALA A 77 -4.73 11.48 -11.71
C ALA A 77 -5.38 10.69 -10.57
N VAL A 78 -4.58 10.14 -9.65
CA VAL A 78 -5.10 9.43 -8.47
C VAL A 78 -5.87 10.38 -7.55
N GLY A 79 -5.38 11.60 -7.33
CA GLY A 79 -6.09 12.64 -6.59
C GLY A 79 -7.45 12.94 -7.20
N TRP A 80 -7.50 13.17 -8.50
CA TRP A 80 -8.74 13.38 -9.25
C TRP A 80 -9.72 12.20 -9.13
N CYS A 81 -9.23 10.97 -9.22
CA CYS A 81 -10.05 9.77 -9.00
C CYS A 81 -10.66 9.73 -7.59
N ILE A 82 -9.89 10.08 -6.57
CA ILE A 82 -10.37 10.13 -5.18
C ILE A 82 -11.47 11.20 -5.02
N ASP A 83 -11.29 12.36 -5.63
CA ASP A 83 -12.26 13.45 -5.57
C ASP A 83 -13.55 13.11 -6.32
N ARG A 84 -13.45 12.45 -7.47
CA ARG A 84 -14.60 12.12 -8.33
C ARG A 84 -15.38 10.89 -7.85
N PHE A 85 -14.69 9.82 -7.51
CA PHE A 85 -15.29 8.52 -7.17
C PHE A 85 -15.35 8.28 -5.66
N GLY A 86 -14.62 9.05 -4.88
CA GLY A 86 -14.48 8.88 -3.45
C GLY A 86 -13.32 7.96 -3.06
N ALA A 87 -12.84 8.13 -1.83
CA ALA A 87 -11.66 7.41 -1.34
C ALA A 87 -11.86 5.88 -1.21
N ARG A 88 -13.08 5.42 -0.92
CA ARG A 88 -13.35 3.98 -0.67
C ARG A 88 -13.06 3.09 -1.87
N PRO A 89 -13.70 3.29 -3.06
CA PRO A 89 -13.46 2.44 -4.22
C PRO A 89 -12.01 2.56 -4.69
N VAL A 90 -11.42 3.76 -4.64
CA VAL A 90 -10.02 3.96 -5.03
C VAL A 90 -9.07 3.19 -4.13
N LEU A 91 -9.29 3.17 -2.81
CA LEU A 91 -8.48 2.37 -1.89
C LEU A 91 -8.61 0.87 -2.13
N VAL A 92 -9.83 0.37 -2.38
CA VAL A 92 -10.05 -1.07 -2.68
C VAL A 92 -9.31 -1.47 -3.95
N ILE A 93 -9.48 -0.71 -5.04
CA ILE A 93 -8.79 -0.96 -6.32
C ILE A 93 -7.27 -0.89 -6.12
N SER A 94 -6.80 0.07 -5.34
CA SER A 94 -5.35 0.21 -5.05
C SER A 94 -4.78 -1.00 -4.32
N VAL A 95 -5.50 -1.56 -3.33
CA VAL A 95 -5.07 -2.76 -2.62
C VAL A 95 -5.05 -3.97 -3.56
N LEU A 96 -6.03 -4.09 -4.47
CA LEU A 96 -6.04 -5.14 -5.48
C LEU A 96 -4.87 -5.02 -6.46
N ILE A 97 -4.59 -3.80 -6.95
CA ILE A 97 -3.43 -3.54 -7.80
C ILE A 97 -2.14 -3.89 -7.06
N LEU A 98 -2.03 -3.52 -5.78
CA LEU A 98 -0.88 -3.85 -4.96
C LEU A 98 -0.69 -5.36 -4.84
N GLY A 99 -1.75 -6.11 -4.54
CA GLY A 99 -1.71 -7.56 -4.45
C GLY A 99 -1.27 -8.21 -5.77
N MET A 100 -1.87 -7.80 -6.89
CA MET A 100 -1.48 -8.28 -8.22
C MET A 100 -0.03 -7.92 -8.58
N ALA A 101 0.41 -6.74 -8.24
CA ALA A 101 1.79 -6.30 -8.47
C ALA A 101 2.78 -7.15 -7.67
N MET A 102 2.51 -7.38 -6.38
CA MET A 102 3.38 -8.18 -5.52
C MET A 102 3.43 -9.64 -5.98
N THR A 103 2.28 -10.25 -6.29
CA THR A 103 2.25 -11.64 -6.81
C THR A 103 2.93 -11.75 -8.18
N SER A 104 2.81 -10.76 -9.07
CA SER A 104 3.49 -10.78 -10.36
C SER A 104 5.02 -10.73 -10.25
N MET A 105 5.56 -10.18 -9.14
CA MET A 105 7.00 -10.18 -8.89
C MET A 105 7.56 -11.59 -8.67
N ALA A 106 6.75 -12.54 -8.17
CA ALA A 106 7.17 -13.94 -8.00
C ALA A 106 7.49 -14.63 -9.35
N TRP A 107 6.92 -14.15 -10.45
CA TRP A 107 7.16 -14.64 -11.81
C TRP A 107 8.00 -13.71 -12.68
N ALA A 108 8.54 -12.63 -12.10
CA ALA A 108 9.34 -11.67 -12.84
C ALA A 108 10.75 -12.22 -13.11
N THR A 109 10.94 -12.87 -14.26
CA THR A 109 12.24 -13.38 -14.73
C THR A 109 13.03 -12.37 -15.56
N VAL A 110 12.38 -11.31 -16.02
CA VAL A 110 12.97 -10.26 -16.87
C VAL A 110 12.96 -8.93 -16.11
N PRO A 111 14.04 -8.12 -16.18
CA PRO A 111 14.11 -6.82 -15.52
C PRO A 111 12.91 -5.89 -15.80
N LEU A 112 12.41 -5.90 -17.04
CA LEU A 112 11.28 -5.06 -17.44
C LEU A 112 10.00 -5.42 -16.67
N THR A 113 9.68 -6.71 -16.53
CA THR A 113 8.50 -7.15 -15.78
C THR A 113 8.62 -6.80 -14.31
N PHE A 114 9.83 -6.95 -13.74
CA PHE A 114 10.11 -6.49 -12.38
C PHE A 114 9.89 -4.98 -12.20
N TYR A 115 10.39 -4.16 -13.13
CA TYR A 115 10.21 -2.70 -13.09
C TYR A 115 8.73 -2.31 -13.15
N ILE A 116 7.94 -2.91 -14.05
CA ILE A 116 6.51 -2.61 -14.19
C ILE A 116 5.76 -3.01 -12.93
N ALA A 117 5.99 -4.22 -12.40
CA ALA A 117 5.36 -4.71 -11.20
C ALA A 117 5.72 -3.85 -9.98
N PHE A 118 7.01 -3.57 -9.78
CA PHE A 118 7.47 -2.75 -8.67
C PHE A 118 7.01 -1.30 -8.78
N ALA A 119 7.07 -0.70 -9.98
CA ALA A 119 6.59 0.67 -10.20
C ALA A 119 5.10 0.80 -9.90
N SER A 120 4.25 -0.17 -10.31
CA SER A 120 2.82 -0.15 -10.01
C SER A 120 2.55 -0.24 -8.49
N ALA A 121 3.27 -1.11 -7.77
CA ALA A 121 3.21 -1.18 -6.32
C ALA A 121 3.67 0.14 -5.65
N ARG A 122 4.72 0.77 -6.16
CA ARG A 122 5.24 2.06 -5.67
C ARG A 122 4.28 3.22 -5.92
N VAL A 123 3.54 3.23 -7.02
CA VAL A 123 2.48 4.21 -7.27
C VAL A 123 1.43 4.11 -6.16
N VAL A 124 0.94 2.92 -5.85
CA VAL A 124 -0.01 2.73 -4.73
C VAL A 124 0.59 3.18 -3.40
N PHE A 125 1.86 2.83 -3.14
CA PHE A 125 2.57 3.20 -1.93
C PHE A 125 2.61 4.72 -1.70
N HIS A 126 2.91 5.50 -2.74
CA HIS A 126 3.10 6.94 -2.61
C HIS A 126 1.83 7.77 -2.79
N THR A 127 0.82 7.26 -3.51
CA THR A 127 -0.34 8.05 -3.92
C THR A 127 -1.63 7.65 -3.19
N SER A 128 -2.27 6.58 -3.61
CA SER A 128 -3.66 6.26 -3.24
C SER A 128 -3.83 5.98 -1.75
N ALA A 129 -2.90 5.23 -1.14
CA ALA A 129 -3.04 4.83 0.26
C ALA A 129 -2.88 6.02 1.23
N PRO A 130 -1.82 6.86 1.17
CA PRO A 130 -1.69 8.00 2.09
C PRO A 130 -2.73 9.09 1.82
N ILE A 131 -3.04 9.40 0.54
CA ILE A 131 -4.02 10.42 0.19
C ILE A 131 -5.42 9.96 0.60
N GLY A 132 -5.79 8.73 0.28
CA GLY A 132 -7.09 8.16 0.64
C GLY A 132 -7.31 8.07 2.14
N ALA A 133 -6.31 7.61 2.90
CA ALA A 133 -6.39 7.51 4.35
C ALA A 133 -6.52 8.88 5.03
N SER A 134 -5.76 9.89 4.59
CA SER A 134 -5.85 11.25 5.12
C SER A 134 -7.19 11.92 4.78
N THR A 135 -7.68 11.76 3.55
CA THR A 135 -8.98 12.30 3.10
C THR A 135 -10.14 11.71 3.90
N VAL A 136 -10.13 10.39 4.09
CA VAL A 136 -11.17 9.70 4.88
C VAL A 136 -11.14 10.18 6.33
N SER A 137 -9.97 10.28 6.94
CA SER A 137 -9.82 10.76 8.33
C SER A 137 -10.28 12.20 8.48
N ALA A 138 -9.99 13.06 7.51
CA ALA A 138 -10.38 14.46 7.53
C ALA A 138 -11.90 14.65 7.44
N ARG A 139 -12.61 13.75 6.75
CA ARG A 139 -14.08 13.80 6.63
C ARG A 139 -14.83 13.36 7.88
N TRP A 140 -14.25 12.45 8.67
CA TRP A 140 -14.91 11.88 9.85
C TRP A 140 -14.50 12.54 11.18
N PHE A 141 -13.32 13.13 11.24
CA PHE A 141 -12.80 13.75 12.46
C PHE A 141 -12.52 15.23 12.25
N ILE A 142 -13.25 16.09 12.99
CA ILE A 142 -13.03 17.55 12.99
C ILE A 142 -12.02 17.90 14.08
N THR A 143 -12.31 17.53 15.33
CA THR A 143 -11.51 17.91 16.51
C THR A 143 -10.36 16.94 16.82
N LYS A 144 -10.48 15.65 16.48
CA LYS A 144 -9.49 14.62 16.79
C LYS A 144 -8.73 14.12 15.54
N ARG A 145 -8.64 14.96 14.48
CA ARG A 145 -8.01 14.62 13.20
C ARG A 145 -6.59 14.12 13.34
N GLY A 146 -5.75 14.82 14.13
CA GLY A 146 -4.36 14.43 14.35
C GLY A 146 -4.22 13.05 15.00
N ARG A 147 -5.08 12.72 15.97
CA ARG A 147 -5.09 11.39 16.61
C ARG A 147 -5.49 10.30 15.62
N ALA A 148 -6.51 10.53 14.80
CA ALA A 148 -6.97 9.58 13.79
C ALA A 148 -5.86 9.29 12.75
N ILE A 149 -5.22 10.33 12.26
CA ILE A 149 -4.09 10.22 11.31
C ILE A 149 -2.89 9.53 11.98
N GLY A 150 -2.57 9.88 13.22
CA GLY A 150 -1.49 9.26 13.99
C GLY A 150 -1.69 7.74 14.14
N VAL A 151 -2.90 7.29 14.46
CA VAL A 151 -3.23 5.86 14.55
C VAL A 151 -3.05 5.16 13.20
N ILE A 152 -3.50 5.76 12.09
CA ILE A 152 -3.35 5.19 10.75
C ILE A 152 -1.87 5.01 10.37
N PHE A 153 -1.04 6.02 10.62
CA PHE A 153 0.39 5.92 10.32
C PHE A 153 1.14 5.00 11.27
N PHE A 154 0.68 4.86 12.52
CA PHE A 154 1.21 3.87 13.46
C PHE A 154 0.97 2.44 12.96
N TRP A 155 -0.20 2.14 12.40
CA TRP A 155 -0.46 0.88 11.69
C TRP A 155 0.50 0.67 10.51
N GLY A 156 0.82 1.72 9.77
CA GLY A 156 1.83 1.66 8.71
C GLY A 156 3.23 1.31 9.24
N ALA A 157 3.64 1.90 10.35
CA ALA A 157 4.93 1.59 10.97
C ALA A 157 5.01 0.10 11.40
N ILE A 158 3.95 -0.42 12.03
CA ILE A 158 3.83 -1.85 12.35
C ILE A 158 3.91 -2.69 11.07
N GLY A 159 3.20 -2.29 10.01
CA GLY A 159 3.26 -2.97 8.72
C GLY A 159 4.68 -3.05 8.16
N GLY A 160 5.44 -1.95 8.23
CA GLY A 160 6.84 -1.94 7.81
C GLY A 160 7.70 -2.95 8.55
N LEU A 161 7.58 -3.02 9.86
CA LEU A 161 8.31 -4.00 10.67
C LEU A 161 7.89 -5.44 10.36
N VAL A 162 6.58 -5.69 10.31
CA VAL A 162 6.02 -7.03 10.07
C VAL A 162 6.42 -7.54 8.69
N PHE A 163 6.22 -6.76 7.62
CA PHE A 163 6.60 -7.19 6.27
C PHE A 163 8.10 -7.41 6.12
N THR A 164 8.93 -6.56 6.74
CA THR A 164 10.38 -6.74 6.70
C THR A 164 10.81 -8.04 7.39
N MET A 165 10.27 -8.32 8.59
CA MET A 165 10.60 -9.54 9.33
C MET A 165 10.05 -10.81 8.63
N LEU A 166 8.81 -10.76 8.17
CA LEU A 166 8.20 -11.89 7.47
C LEU A 166 8.95 -12.20 6.15
N SER A 167 9.27 -11.17 5.37
CA SER A 167 10.01 -11.36 4.13
C SER A 167 11.38 -11.99 4.38
N ALA A 168 12.12 -11.56 5.41
CA ALA A 168 13.40 -12.17 5.76
C ALA A 168 13.24 -13.65 6.11
N GLN A 169 12.31 -14.00 7.00
CA GLN A 169 12.06 -15.40 7.38
C GLN A 169 11.57 -16.25 6.21
N MET A 170 10.72 -15.71 5.34
CA MET A 170 10.22 -16.44 4.18
C MET A 170 11.32 -16.71 3.15
N ILE A 171 12.24 -15.78 2.95
CA ILE A 171 13.42 -15.98 2.08
C ILE A 171 14.29 -17.11 2.63
N ASP A 172 14.56 -17.09 3.95
CA ASP A 172 15.42 -18.08 4.59
C ASP A 172 14.86 -19.51 4.56
N HIS A 173 13.52 -19.65 4.71
CA HIS A 173 12.88 -20.97 4.84
C HIS A 173 12.26 -21.50 3.54
N PHE A 174 11.71 -20.63 2.69
CA PHE A 174 10.93 -21.03 1.51
C PHE A 174 11.47 -20.47 0.19
N GLY A 175 12.53 -19.68 0.27
CA GLY A 175 13.12 -19.04 -0.90
C GLY A 175 12.40 -17.77 -1.35
N MET A 176 13.03 -17.07 -2.31
CA MET A 176 12.63 -15.73 -2.73
C MET A 176 11.21 -15.67 -3.32
N LYS A 177 10.80 -16.66 -4.13
CA LYS A 177 9.47 -16.66 -4.78
C LYS A 177 8.32 -16.69 -3.78
N ALA A 178 8.46 -17.48 -2.72
CA ALA A 178 7.44 -17.57 -1.67
C ALA A 178 7.28 -16.28 -0.86
N ALA A 179 8.34 -15.49 -0.75
CA ALA A 179 8.31 -14.24 -0.01
C ALA A 179 7.57 -13.09 -0.74
N TRP A 180 7.29 -13.24 -2.05
CA TRP A 180 6.49 -12.29 -2.84
C TRP A 180 4.98 -12.61 -2.87
N ILE A 181 4.58 -13.81 -2.50
CA ILE A 181 3.19 -14.29 -2.50
C ILE A 181 2.59 -14.17 -1.09
#